data_ca0e477c2c223dd9076e454038ff0267
#
_entry.id   ca0e477c2c223dd9076e454038ff0267
#
_cell.length_a   1.000
_cell.length_b   1.000
_cell.length_c   1.000
_cell.angle_alpha   90.00
_cell.angle_beta   90.00
_cell.angle_gamma   90.00
#
_symmetry.space_group_name_H-M   'P 1'
#
loop_
_entity.id
_entity.type
_entity.pdbx_description
1 polymer ?
#
loop_
_entity_poly.entity_id
_entity_poly.type
_entity_poly.pdbx_seq_one_letter_code
_entity_poly.pdbx_strand_id
1 'polypeptide(L)'
;EDLKAQMARLNEEISRIKMQKASAPNIRRTKRHHTKTKTPPEYNKALAAYRSRDYDESILLFQNLALSNPPKSLRDNIAFWIGSNYLALEMFDDAILQYETVLNKYPRGNKVHDSRYMLGVSYSKKGETSRAIEVLEGALKRNPTAEVRGKILAQLNIIQ
;
A
#
# COMPACT_ATOMS: atom_id res chain seq x y z
N GLU A 1 -12.36 19.05 -49.97
CA GLU A 1 -11.72 20.15 -49.21
C GLU A 1 -10.22 20.01 -49.28
N ASP A 2 -9.55 21.10 -49.64
CA ASP A 2 -8.10 21.11 -49.88
C ASP A 2 -7.35 20.83 -48.56
N LEU A 3 -6.43 19.88 -48.58
CA LEU A 3 -5.57 19.48 -47.45
C LEU A 3 -4.89 20.72 -46.83
N LYS A 4 -4.60 21.73 -47.63
CA LYS A 4 -4.02 23.02 -47.22
C LYS A 4 -4.95 23.80 -46.29
N ALA A 5 -6.26 23.78 -46.55
CA ALA A 5 -7.26 24.42 -45.71
C ALA A 5 -7.44 23.68 -44.36
N GLN A 6 -7.36 22.36 -44.36
CA GLN A 6 -7.39 21.57 -43.11
C GLN A 6 -6.16 21.85 -42.24
N MET A 7 -4.97 21.90 -42.83
CA MET A 7 -3.74 22.25 -42.07
C MET A 7 -3.79 23.66 -41.49
N ALA A 8 -4.35 24.63 -42.21
CA ALA A 8 -4.51 26.01 -41.72
C ALA A 8 -5.44 26.04 -40.49
N ARG A 9 -6.58 25.33 -40.51
CA ARG A 9 -7.53 25.22 -39.39
C ARG A 9 -6.88 24.57 -38.16
N LEU A 10 -6.16 23.45 -38.38
CA LEU A 10 -5.44 22.75 -37.28
C LEU A 10 -4.38 23.67 -36.63
N ASN A 11 -3.62 24.41 -37.41
CA ASN A 11 -2.60 25.34 -36.88
C ASN A 11 -3.22 26.49 -36.08
N GLU A 12 -4.39 26.98 -36.50
CA GLU A 12 -5.12 28.00 -35.76
C GLU A 12 -5.65 27.47 -34.44
N GLU A 13 -6.16 26.24 -34.42
CA GLU A 13 -6.65 25.57 -33.20
C GLU A 13 -5.52 25.28 -32.22
N ILE A 14 -4.37 24.81 -32.71
CA ILE A 14 -3.14 24.64 -31.90
C ILE A 14 -2.71 25.98 -31.29
N SER A 15 -2.76 27.05 -32.03
CA SER A 15 -2.41 28.38 -31.54
C SER A 15 -3.38 28.88 -30.47
N ARG A 16 -4.69 28.65 -30.63
CA ARG A 16 -5.71 28.93 -29.59
C ARG A 16 -5.47 28.15 -28.31
N ILE A 17 -5.18 26.84 -28.40
CA ILE A 17 -4.89 25.98 -27.24
C ILE A 17 -3.62 26.47 -26.53
N LYS A 18 -2.58 26.85 -27.27
CA LYS A 18 -1.34 27.39 -26.68
C LYS A 18 -1.60 28.73 -25.95
N MET A 19 -2.41 29.63 -26.50
CA MET A 19 -2.79 30.90 -25.85
C MET A 19 -3.64 30.63 -24.58
N GLN A 20 -4.60 29.73 -24.63
CA GLN A 20 -5.38 29.34 -23.43
C GLN A 20 -4.53 28.72 -22.32
N LYS A 21 -3.49 27.93 -22.66
CA LYS A 21 -2.51 27.45 -21.70
C LYS A 21 -1.62 28.53 -21.10
N ALA A 22 -1.30 29.55 -21.89
CA ALA A 22 -0.47 30.67 -21.44
C ALA A 22 -1.25 31.68 -20.56
N SER A 23 -2.57 31.80 -20.75
CA SER A 23 -3.45 32.66 -19.95
C SER A 23 -4.06 31.94 -18.72
N ALA A 24 -3.83 30.65 -18.54
CA ALA A 24 -4.20 29.98 -17.33
C ALA A 24 -3.42 30.61 -16.15
N PRO A 25 -4.11 31.07 -15.08
CA PRO A 25 -3.41 31.63 -13.93
C PRO A 25 -2.40 30.59 -13.45
N ASN A 26 -1.15 31.05 -13.33
CA ASN A 26 -0.07 30.26 -12.75
C ASN A 26 -0.49 29.94 -11.31
N ILE A 27 -1.22 28.82 -11.14
CA ILE A 27 -1.52 28.27 -9.83
C ILE A 27 -0.14 27.92 -9.29
N ARG A 28 0.46 28.89 -8.59
CA ARG A 28 1.62 28.66 -7.74
C ARG A 28 1.32 27.34 -7.06
N ARG A 29 2.04 26.30 -7.49
CA ARG A 29 2.08 25.01 -6.81
C ARG A 29 2.51 25.33 -5.40
N THR A 30 1.52 25.71 -4.58
CA THR A 30 1.73 25.87 -3.15
C THR A 30 2.39 24.58 -2.76
N LYS A 31 3.66 24.66 -2.33
CA LYS A 31 4.33 23.55 -1.68
C LYS A 31 3.30 23.05 -0.69
N ARG A 32 2.64 21.93 -1.01
CA ARG A 32 1.84 21.22 -0.03
C ARG A 32 2.80 21.04 1.13
N HIS A 33 2.68 21.91 2.13
CA HIS A 33 3.20 21.60 3.42
C HIS A 33 2.55 20.25 3.74
N HIS A 34 3.33 19.19 3.63
CA HIS A 34 3.02 17.96 4.32
C HIS A 34 3.04 18.36 5.79
N THR A 35 1.92 18.87 6.27
CA THR A 35 1.64 18.81 7.70
C THR A 35 1.78 17.33 7.99
N LYS A 36 2.88 16.96 8.65
CA LYS A 36 3.04 15.62 9.23
C LYS A 36 1.79 15.44 10.09
N THR A 37 0.77 14.79 9.55
CA THR A 37 -0.42 14.44 10.32
C THR A 37 0.10 13.64 11.48
N LYS A 38 0.02 14.23 12.67
CA LYS A 38 0.54 13.63 13.89
C LYS A 38 -0.13 12.27 14.01
N THR A 39 0.65 11.21 14.07
CA THR A 39 0.11 9.84 14.24
C THR A 39 -0.77 9.85 15.49
N PRO A 40 -2.03 9.38 15.40
CA PRO A 40 -2.92 9.35 16.55
C PRO A 40 -2.29 8.60 17.73
N PRO A 41 -2.47 9.07 18.98
CA PRO A 41 -1.96 8.37 20.15
C PRO A 41 -2.40 6.91 20.24
N GLU A 42 -3.63 6.62 19.80
CA GLU A 42 -4.23 5.29 19.75
C GLU A 42 -3.42 4.33 18.85
N TYR A 43 -2.90 4.83 17.73
CA TYR A 43 -2.05 4.05 16.85
C TYR A 43 -0.75 3.64 17.56
N ASN A 44 -0.14 4.57 18.31
CA ASN A 44 1.08 4.29 19.06
C ASN A 44 0.81 3.31 20.23
N LYS A 45 -0.35 3.43 20.87
CA LYS A 45 -0.79 2.48 21.91
C LYS A 45 -0.94 1.07 21.35
N ALA A 46 -1.60 0.93 20.19
CA ALA A 46 -1.76 -0.35 19.52
C ALA A 46 -0.40 -0.98 19.12
N LEU A 47 0.53 -0.16 18.60
CA LEU A 47 1.89 -0.64 18.31
C LEU A 47 2.68 -1.04 19.57
N ALA A 48 2.47 -0.35 20.68
CA ALA A 48 3.10 -0.71 21.95
C ALA A 48 2.61 -2.07 22.43
N ALA A 49 1.30 -2.33 22.38
CA ALA A 49 0.73 -3.64 22.69
C ALA A 49 1.33 -4.76 21.80
N TYR A 50 1.44 -4.53 20.47
CA TYR A 50 2.10 -5.47 19.57
C TYR A 50 3.55 -5.79 19.99
N ARG A 51 4.33 -4.76 20.33
CA ARG A 51 5.72 -4.91 20.75
C ARG A 51 5.86 -5.67 22.09
N SER A 52 4.88 -5.49 22.97
CA SER A 52 4.77 -6.20 24.24
C SER A 52 4.22 -7.63 24.07
N ARG A 53 3.91 -8.06 22.84
CA ARG A 53 3.29 -9.35 22.50
C ARG A 53 1.88 -9.53 23.05
N ASP A 54 1.23 -8.43 23.42
CA ASP A 54 -0.18 -8.41 23.77
C ASP A 54 -1.00 -8.24 22.48
N TYR A 55 -1.06 -9.34 21.72
CA TYR A 55 -1.61 -9.31 20.37
C TYR A 55 -3.12 -9.10 20.35
N ASP A 56 -3.85 -9.63 21.35
CA ASP A 56 -5.30 -9.47 21.45
C ASP A 56 -5.67 -7.99 21.71
N GLU A 57 -5.00 -7.34 22.67
CA GLU A 57 -5.19 -5.91 22.93
C GLU A 57 -4.78 -5.07 21.72
N SER A 58 -3.68 -5.43 21.05
CA SER A 58 -3.23 -4.73 19.85
C SER A 58 -4.26 -4.82 18.72
N ILE A 59 -4.86 -6.00 18.48
CA ILE A 59 -5.93 -6.19 17.49
C ILE A 59 -7.11 -5.29 17.83
N LEU A 60 -7.60 -5.34 19.06
CA LEU A 60 -8.73 -4.56 19.52
C LEU A 60 -8.50 -3.05 19.30
N LEU A 61 -7.33 -2.54 19.68
CA LEU A 61 -6.97 -1.15 19.53
C LEU A 61 -6.89 -0.73 18.05
N PHE A 62 -6.30 -1.54 17.18
CA PHE A 62 -6.25 -1.26 15.74
C PHE A 62 -7.63 -1.34 15.08
N GLN A 63 -8.49 -2.28 15.47
CA GLN A 63 -9.87 -2.39 14.98
C GLN A 63 -10.69 -1.15 15.39
N ASN A 64 -10.62 -0.73 16.64
CA ASN A 64 -11.28 0.49 17.11
C ASN A 64 -10.79 1.72 16.34
N LEU A 65 -9.48 1.81 16.11
CA LEU A 65 -8.91 2.88 15.30
C LEU A 65 -9.41 2.83 13.85
N ALA A 66 -9.53 1.65 13.24
CA ALA A 66 -10.07 1.50 11.88
C ALA A 66 -11.51 2.03 11.78
N LEU A 67 -12.33 1.83 12.80
CA LEU A 67 -13.72 2.29 12.87
C LEU A 67 -13.82 3.80 13.11
N SER A 68 -12.84 4.44 13.70
CA SER A 68 -12.82 5.87 14.02
C SER A 68 -12.52 6.79 12.82
N ASN A 69 -12.60 6.27 11.59
CA ASN A 69 -12.27 7.00 10.36
C ASN A 69 -10.85 7.62 10.36
N PRO A 70 -9.80 6.80 10.51
CA PRO A 70 -8.43 7.28 10.62
C PRO A 70 -7.96 7.97 9.33
N PRO A 71 -6.88 8.78 9.41
CA PRO A 71 -6.26 9.38 8.23
C PRO A 71 -6.01 8.34 7.14
N LYS A 72 -6.27 8.71 5.88
CA LYS A 72 -6.12 7.81 4.72
C LYS A 72 -4.72 7.18 4.65
N SER A 73 -3.68 7.93 5.07
CA SER A 73 -2.29 7.50 5.10
C SER A 73 -1.96 6.42 6.14
N LEU A 74 -2.89 6.10 7.04
CA LEU A 74 -2.71 5.07 8.08
C LEU A 74 -3.55 3.82 7.84
N ARG A 75 -4.52 3.85 6.93
CA ARG A 75 -5.48 2.75 6.77
C ARG A 75 -4.83 1.44 6.32
N ASP A 76 -3.88 1.52 5.40
CA ASP A 76 -3.08 0.37 4.98
C ASP A 76 -2.17 -0.15 6.10
N ASN A 77 -1.58 0.76 6.89
CA ASN A 77 -0.78 0.41 8.06
C ASN A 77 -1.62 -0.31 9.13
N ILE A 78 -2.83 0.16 9.40
CA ILE A 78 -3.73 -0.45 10.39
C ILE A 78 -4.07 -1.88 9.96
N ALA A 79 -4.51 -2.10 8.72
CA ALA A 79 -4.81 -3.43 8.21
C ALA A 79 -3.57 -4.35 8.23
N PHE A 80 -2.41 -3.83 7.84
CA PHE A 80 -1.15 -4.55 7.91
C PHE A 80 -0.81 -5.02 9.33
N TRP A 81 -0.96 -4.14 10.33
CA TRP A 81 -0.66 -4.50 11.71
C TRP A 81 -1.67 -5.47 12.32
N ILE A 82 -2.95 -5.36 11.96
CA ILE A 82 -3.95 -6.37 12.34
C ILE A 82 -3.54 -7.75 11.79
N GLY A 83 -3.15 -7.83 10.51
CA GLY A 83 -2.64 -9.06 9.89
C GLY A 83 -1.40 -9.59 10.60
N SER A 84 -0.47 -8.70 11.02
CA SER A 84 0.75 -9.09 11.74
C SER A 84 0.46 -9.65 13.13
N ASN A 85 -0.55 -9.13 13.82
CA ASN A 85 -1.02 -9.69 15.09
C ASN A 85 -1.62 -11.10 14.89
N TYR A 86 -2.53 -11.26 13.91
CA TYR A 86 -3.11 -12.57 13.61
C TYR A 86 -2.04 -13.59 13.24
N LEU A 87 -1.03 -13.19 12.45
CA LEU A 87 0.08 -14.08 12.10
C LEU A 87 0.89 -14.50 13.33
N ALA A 88 1.09 -13.59 14.29
CA ALA A 88 1.80 -13.87 15.54
C ALA A 88 1.00 -14.82 16.46
N LEU A 89 -0.34 -14.80 16.36
CA LEU A 89 -1.25 -15.72 17.03
C LEU A 89 -1.48 -17.02 16.25
N GLU A 90 -0.75 -17.23 15.14
CA GLU A 90 -0.92 -18.38 14.24
C GLU A 90 -2.33 -18.50 13.60
N MET A 91 -3.09 -17.41 13.61
CA MET A 91 -4.39 -17.30 12.95
C MET A 91 -4.16 -16.96 11.47
N PHE A 92 -3.69 -17.95 10.71
CA PHE A 92 -3.16 -17.72 9.35
C PHE A 92 -4.21 -17.22 8.37
N ASP A 93 -5.44 -17.72 8.44
CA ASP A 93 -6.53 -17.31 7.54
C ASP A 93 -6.91 -15.84 7.75
N ASP A 94 -6.98 -15.42 9.01
CA ASP A 94 -7.26 -14.01 9.34
C ASP A 94 -6.10 -13.10 8.93
N ALA A 95 -4.86 -13.54 9.10
CA ALA A 95 -3.69 -12.80 8.64
C ALA A 95 -3.71 -12.63 7.11
N ILE A 96 -3.98 -13.71 6.36
CA ILE A 96 -4.11 -13.71 4.90
C ILE A 96 -5.17 -12.69 4.48
N LEU A 97 -6.36 -12.72 5.07
CA LEU A 97 -7.45 -11.81 4.76
C LEU A 97 -7.04 -10.34 4.96
N GLN A 98 -6.30 -10.03 6.02
CA GLN A 98 -5.85 -8.66 6.29
C GLN A 98 -4.79 -8.19 5.28
N TYR A 99 -3.84 -9.04 4.92
CA TYR A 99 -2.85 -8.67 3.90
C TYR A 99 -3.49 -8.52 2.51
N GLU A 100 -4.43 -9.38 2.14
CA GLU A 100 -5.24 -9.21 0.91
C GLU A 100 -6.06 -7.91 0.95
N THR A 101 -6.58 -7.54 2.11
CA THR A 101 -7.27 -6.26 2.30
C THR A 101 -6.34 -5.08 1.98
N VAL A 102 -5.07 -5.11 2.41
CA VAL A 102 -4.10 -4.08 2.02
C VAL A 102 -3.92 -4.05 0.50
N LEU A 103 -3.74 -5.21 -0.13
CA LEU A 103 -3.47 -5.27 -1.57
C LEU A 103 -4.66 -4.81 -2.42
N ASN A 104 -5.88 -5.12 -2.00
CA ASN A 104 -7.11 -4.85 -2.75
C ASN A 104 -7.66 -3.44 -2.49
N LYS A 105 -7.70 -3.00 -1.22
CA LYS A 105 -8.27 -1.70 -0.85
C LYS A 105 -7.26 -0.56 -0.88
N TYR A 106 -5.98 -0.85 -0.71
CA TYR A 106 -4.92 0.16 -0.63
C TYR A 106 -3.75 -0.11 -1.60
N PRO A 107 -4.01 -0.33 -2.91
CA PRO A 107 -2.99 -0.78 -3.87
C PRO A 107 -1.82 0.21 -4.07
N ARG A 108 -1.97 1.44 -3.59
CA ARG A 108 -0.93 2.49 -3.60
C ARG A 108 -0.43 2.84 -2.20
N GLY A 109 -0.78 2.04 -1.21
CA GLY A 109 -0.35 2.21 0.17
C GLY A 109 1.12 1.88 0.36
N ASN A 110 1.70 2.40 1.45
CA ASN A 110 3.11 2.18 1.74
C ASN A 110 3.39 0.75 2.23
N LYS A 111 2.36 0.00 2.68
CA LYS A 111 2.45 -1.38 3.17
C LYS A 111 2.22 -2.45 2.10
N VAL A 112 2.04 -2.06 0.84
CA VAL A 112 1.72 -3.00 -0.24
C VAL A 112 2.82 -4.06 -0.46
N HIS A 113 4.08 -3.66 -0.46
CA HIS A 113 5.19 -4.61 -0.66
C HIS A 113 5.41 -5.49 0.56
N ASP A 114 5.35 -4.91 1.76
CA ASP A 114 5.39 -5.67 3.02
C ASP A 114 4.25 -6.68 3.09
N SER A 115 3.02 -6.28 2.72
CA SER A 115 1.86 -7.16 2.75
C SER A 115 1.97 -8.34 1.77
N ARG A 116 2.53 -8.13 0.57
CA ARG A 116 2.79 -9.25 -0.36
C ARG A 116 3.77 -10.26 0.23
N TYR A 117 4.84 -9.78 0.85
CA TYR A 117 5.80 -10.64 1.53
C TYR A 117 5.14 -11.42 2.67
N MET A 118 4.42 -10.73 3.56
CA MET A 118 3.77 -11.34 4.70
C MET A 118 2.64 -12.29 4.32
N LEU A 119 1.96 -12.05 3.20
CA LEU A 119 0.99 -12.97 2.61
C LEU A 119 1.65 -14.30 2.23
N GLY A 120 2.80 -14.24 1.56
CA GLY A 120 3.58 -15.43 1.24
C GLY A 120 4.07 -16.17 2.50
N VAL A 121 4.53 -15.44 3.51
CA VAL A 121 4.91 -16.02 4.81
C VAL A 121 3.71 -16.70 5.49
N SER A 122 2.52 -16.10 5.44
CA SER A 122 1.30 -16.66 6.03
C SER A 122 0.91 -17.97 5.36
N TYR A 123 0.94 -18.06 4.03
CA TYR A 123 0.71 -19.30 3.29
C TYR A 123 1.76 -20.37 3.62
N SER A 124 3.03 -19.98 3.72
CA SER A 124 4.11 -20.91 4.11
C SER A 124 3.88 -21.49 5.49
N LYS A 125 3.56 -20.65 6.48
CA LYS A 125 3.29 -21.09 7.86
C LYS A 125 2.02 -21.93 7.99
N LYS A 126 1.03 -21.67 7.15
CA LYS A 126 -0.20 -22.49 7.05
C LYS A 126 0.06 -23.86 6.42
N GLY A 127 1.23 -24.09 5.79
CA GLY A 127 1.58 -25.33 5.09
C GLY A 127 1.20 -25.32 3.62
N GLU A 128 0.68 -24.20 3.08
CA GLU A 128 0.33 -24.03 1.67
C GLU A 128 1.56 -23.59 0.85
N THR A 129 2.59 -24.42 0.82
CA THR A 129 3.91 -24.09 0.24
C THR A 129 3.83 -23.66 -1.21
N SER A 130 3.04 -24.33 -2.05
CA SER A 130 2.90 -23.96 -3.47
C SER A 130 2.34 -22.54 -3.65
N ARG A 131 1.34 -22.17 -2.86
CA ARG A 131 0.77 -20.82 -2.84
C ARG A 131 1.77 -19.79 -2.32
N ALA A 132 2.53 -20.13 -1.28
CA ALA A 132 3.56 -19.27 -0.75
C ALA A 132 4.59 -18.91 -1.82
N ILE A 133 5.08 -19.91 -2.58
CA ILE A 133 6.02 -19.70 -3.68
C ILE A 133 5.42 -18.79 -4.75
N GLU A 134 4.21 -19.10 -5.22
CA GLU A 134 3.52 -18.28 -6.23
C GLU A 134 3.40 -16.81 -5.83
N VAL A 135 2.96 -16.55 -4.59
CA VAL A 135 2.79 -15.18 -4.06
C VAL A 135 4.13 -14.47 -3.95
N LEU A 136 5.17 -15.14 -3.44
CA LEU A 136 6.49 -14.55 -3.25
C LEU A 136 7.18 -14.26 -4.59
N GLU A 137 7.12 -15.16 -5.56
CA GLU A 137 7.64 -14.92 -6.90
C GLU A 137 6.87 -13.80 -7.60
N GLY A 138 5.54 -13.79 -7.47
CA GLY A 138 4.71 -12.70 -7.96
C GLY A 138 5.06 -11.35 -7.32
N ALA A 139 5.43 -11.33 -6.03
CA ALA A 139 5.87 -10.14 -5.34
C ALA A 139 7.21 -9.60 -5.89
N LEU A 140 8.16 -10.47 -6.26
CA LEU A 140 9.43 -10.06 -6.88
C LEU A 140 9.23 -9.33 -8.21
N LYS A 141 8.25 -9.76 -9.01
CA LYS A 141 7.91 -9.14 -10.31
C LYS A 141 7.30 -7.73 -10.18
N ARG A 142 6.92 -7.32 -8.97
CA ARG A 142 6.30 -6.01 -8.67
C ARG A 142 7.29 -4.95 -8.18
N ASN A 143 8.59 -5.14 -8.43
CA ASN A 143 9.66 -4.21 -8.04
C ASN A 143 9.58 -3.78 -6.56
N PRO A 144 9.65 -4.71 -5.61
CA PRO A 144 9.68 -4.38 -4.20
C PRO A 144 10.95 -3.59 -3.85
N THR A 145 10.94 -2.91 -2.70
CA THR A 145 12.14 -2.28 -2.16
C THR A 145 13.26 -3.31 -1.97
N ALA A 146 14.52 -2.87 -1.95
CA ALA A 146 15.67 -3.76 -1.78
C ALA A 146 15.56 -4.60 -0.49
N GLU A 147 15.07 -4.01 0.60
CA GLU A 147 14.84 -4.69 1.88
C GLU A 147 13.81 -5.81 1.74
N VAL A 148 12.63 -5.51 1.17
CA VAL A 148 11.56 -6.49 0.99
C VAL A 148 11.98 -7.58 0.00
N ARG A 149 12.71 -7.22 -1.07
CA ARG A 149 13.28 -8.19 -2.01
C ARG A 149 14.18 -9.20 -1.29
N GLY A 150 15.08 -8.72 -0.43
CA GLY A 150 15.95 -9.58 0.37
C GLY A 150 15.18 -10.57 1.25
N LYS A 151 14.12 -10.09 1.93
CA LYS A 151 13.24 -10.93 2.75
C LYS A 151 12.53 -12.00 1.92
N ILE A 152 12.02 -11.64 0.74
CA ILE A 152 11.33 -12.57 -0.17
C ILE A 152 12.29 -13.67 -0.62
N LEU A 153 13.49 -13.31 -1.08
CA LEU A 153 14.49 -14.28 -1.55
C LEU A 153 14.91 -15.23 -0.44
N ALA A 154 15.12 -14.71 0.79
CA ALA A 154 15.43 -15.55 1.94
C ALA A 154 14.30 -16.52 2.26
N GLN A 155 13.04 -16.08 2.21
CA GLN A 155 11.88 -16.94 2.46
C GLN A 155 11.72 -18.03 1.39
N LEU A 156 11.89 -17.69 0.11
CA LEU A 156 11.85 -18.65 -0.99
C LEU A 156 12.92 -19.72 -0.82
N ASN A 157 14.15 -19.34 -0.42
CA ASN A 157 15.23 -20.29 -0.18
C ASN A 157 15.00 -21.25 0.98
N ILE A 158 14.10 -20.89 1.93
CA ILE A 158 13.74 -21.75 3.06
C ILE A 158 12.67 -22.78 2.66
N ILE A 159 11.79 -22.44 1.73
CA ILE A 159 10.59 -23.25 1.41
C ILE A 159 10.70 -24.04 0.11
N GLN A 160 11.75 -23.81 -0.68
CA GLN A 160 12.12 -24.59 -1.89
C GLN A 160 13.10 -25.69 -1.54
#